data_a2c024e10661527fd7d692ea689acac9
#
_entry.id   a2c024e10661527fd7d692ea689acac9
#
_cell.length_a   1.000
_cell.length_b   1.000
_cell.length_c   1.000
_cell.angle_alpha   90.00
_cell.angle_beta   90.00
_cell.angle_gamma   90.00
#
_symmetry.space_group_name_H-M   'P 1'
#
loop_
_entity.id
_entity.type
_entity.pdbx_description
1 polymer ?
#
loop_
_entity_poly.entity_id
_entity_poly.type
_entity_poly.pdbx_seq_one_letter_code
_entity_poly.pdbx_strand_id
1 'polypeptide(L)'
;MPFEEALKYFKSMGIQMVEIGCGGFPGKDHCDPEVLLNDEAKFEEFCGLIKKYDMEVSAFSCHGNPVHPNKEMAAAFDKDMRNAVLMAEKYGLHQINCFSGCPGDSETSQYPNWVTCPWPDDFGKILEYQWKVLIDYWKEFVAFAKAHGVNKIALELHPGFCVYNTQTLMKLREAVGPEIGANFDPSHLIWRSEE
;
A
#
# COMPACT_ATOMS: atom_id res chain seq x y z
N MET A 1 2.07 -8.25 -20.20
CA MET A 1 3.09 -9.34 -20.23
C MET A 1 2.64 -10.41 -19.24
N PRO A 2 2.58 -11.70 -19.60
CA PRO A 2 2.29 -12.79 -18.68
C PRO A 2 3.31 -12.86 -17.53
N PHE A 3 2.90 -13.37 -16.36
CA PHE A 3 3.74 -13.38 -15.16
C PHE A 3 5.06 -14.14 -15.36
N GLU A 4 5.01 -15.31 -15.98
CA GLU A 4 6.21 -16.11 -16.27
C GLU A 4 7.21 -15.38 -17.18
N GLU A 5 6.72 -14.67 -18.19
CA GLU A 5 7.56 -13.90 -19.10
C GLU A 5 8.22 -12.70 -18.36
N ALA A 6 7.49 -12.08 -17.42
CA ALA A 6 8.03 -11.01 -16.59
C ALA A 6 9.18 -11.52 -15.70
N LEU A 7 8.99 -12.66 -15.02
CA LEU A 7 10.04 -13.28 -14.21
C LEU A 7 11.27 -13.63 -15.02
N LYS A 8 11.07 -14.23 -16.20
CA LYS A 8 12.14 -14.57 -17.13
C LYS A 8 12.92 -13.34 -17.59
N TYR A 9 12.20 -12.25 -17.89
CA TYR A 9 12.81 -10.98 -18.31
C TYR A 9 13.65 -10.36 -17.20
N PHE A 10 13.10 -10.23 -16.00
CA PHE A 10 13.83 -9.69 -14.85
C PHE A 10 15.06 -10.55 -14.48
N LYS A 11 14.93 -11.87 -14.52
CA LYS A 11 16.08 -12.77 -14.30
C LYS A 11 17.18 -12.57 -15.33
N SER A 12 16.84 -12.33 -16.59
CA SER A 12 17.83 -12.07 -17.65
C SER A 12 18.61 -10.76 -17.44
N MET A 13 18.08 -9.82 -16.67
CA MET A 13 18.73 -8.58 -16.28
C MET A 13 19.54 -8.69 -14.97
N GLY A 14 19.60 -9.88 -14.36
CA GLY A 14 20.31 -10.10 -13.09
C GLY A 14 19.51 -9.67 -11.85
N ILE A 15 18.23 -9.36 -11.99
CA ILE A 15 17.34 -9.05 -10.85
C ILE A 15 17.08 -10.33 -10.08
N GLN A 16 17.18 -10.26 -8.76
CA GLN A 16 17.02 -11.40 -7.85
C GLN A 16 15.71 -11.36 -7.08
N MET A 17 15.10 -10.19 -6.94
CA MET A 17 13.92 -9.96 -6.10
C MET A 17 12.92 -9.05 -6.80
N VAL A 18 11.63 -9.34 -6.64
CA VAL A 18 10.53 -8.56 -7.25
C VAL A 18 9.51 -8.15 -6.20
N GLU A 19 8.95 -6.97 -6.37
CA GLU A 19 7.70 -6.55 -5.76
C GLU A 19 6.55 -6.89 -6.70
N ILE A 20 5.46 -7.46 -6.18
CA ILE A 20 4.34 -7.93 -7.00
C ILE A 20 3.06 -7.19 -6.62
N GLY A 21 2.46 -6.49 -7.57
CA GLY A 21 1.15 -5.86 -7.40
C GLY A 21 0.05 -6.91 -7.21
N CYS A 22 -0.77 -6.73 -6.17
CA CYS A 22 -1.85 -7.65 -5.83
C CYS A 22 -3.18 -6.94 -5.51
N GLY A 23 -3.33 -5.69 -5.94
CA GLY A 23 -4.55 -4.89 -5.77
C GLY A 23 -4.32 -3.40 -5.89
N GLY A 24 -5.41 -2.63 -5.84
CA GLY A 24 -5.37 -1.19 -5.99
C GLY A 24 -4.96 -0.72 -7.39
N PHE A 25 -4.21 0.38 -7.48
CA PHE A 25 -3.76 0.95 -8.75
C PHE A 25 -2.82 0.05 -9.56
N PRO A 26 -1.91 -0.75 -8.96
CA PRO A 26 -1.09 -1.71 -9.70
C PRO A 26 -1.88 -2.82 -10.39
N GLY A 27 -3.11 -3.08 -9.95
CA GLY A 27 -3.93 -4.19 -10.45
C GLY A 27 -3.53 -5.55 -9.87
N LYS A 28 -4.07 -6.62 -10.45
CA LYS A 28 -3.97 -8.00 -9.96
C LYS A 28 -3.49 -8.98 -11.03
N ASP A 29 -2.96 -8.51 -12.14
CA ASP A 29 -2.67 -9.33 -13.33
C ASP A 29 -1.69 -10.47 -13.05
N HIS A 30 -0.74 -10.27 -12.14
CA HIS A 30 0.29 -11.25 -11.79
C HIS A 30 0.02 -11.96 -10.47
N CYS A 31 -0.76 -11.35 -9.59
CA CYS A 31 -1.13 -11.89 -8.29
C CYS A 31 -2.54 -11.44 -7.94
N ASP A 32 -3.52 -12.30 -8.17
CA ASP A 32 -4.89 -12.07 -7.72
C ASP A 32 -5.15 -12.79 -6.41
N PRO A 33 -5.18 -12.08 -5.26
CA PRO A 33 -5.40 -12.70 -3.96
C PRO A 33 -6.76 -13.39 -3.87
N GLU A 34 -7.80 -12.91 -4.57
CA GLU A 34 -9.12 -13.56 -4.53
C GLU A 34 -9.08 -14.97 -5.14
N VAL A 35 -8.19 -15.18 -6.10
CA VAL A 35 -7.96 -16.50 -6.70
C VAL A 35 -6.99 -17.31 -5.86
N LEU A 36 -5.80 -16.75 -5.54
CA LEU A 36 -4.70 -17.49 -4.92
C LEU A 36 -4.96 -17.88 -3.46
N LEU A 37 -5.80 -17.13 -2.75
CA LEU A 37 -6.21 -17.48 -1.38
C LEU A 37 -7.20 -18.64 -1.34
N ASN A 38 -7.97 -18.87 -2.41
CA ASN A 38 -9.05 -19.85 -2.47
C ASN A 38 -8.75 -21.07 -3.34
N ASP A 39 -7.65 -21.08 -4.09
CA ASP A 39 -7.25 -22.17 -4.98
C ASP A 39 -5.78 -22.55 -4.70
N GLU A 40 -5.60 -23.66 -3.97
CA GLU A 40 -4.26 -24.11 -3.58
C GLU A 40 -3.39 -24.50 -4.76
N ALA A 41 -3.97 -25.12 -5.79
CA ALA A 41 -3.20 -25.52 -6.97
C ALA A 41 -2.65 -24.31 -7.73
N LYS A 42 -3.44 -23.23 -7.86
CA LYS A 42 -2.97 -21.96 -8.44
C LYS A 42 -1.95 -21.26 -7.57
N PHE A 43 -2.10 -21.33 -6.26
CA PHE A 43 -1.09 -20.78 -5.36
C PHE A 43 0.24 -21.54 -5.47
N GLU A 44 0.21 -22.87 -5.54
CA GLU A 44 1.41 -23.69 -5.77
C GLU A 44 2.05 -23.41 -7.13
N GLU A 45 1.25 -23.24 -8.19
CA GLU A 45 1.73 -22.83 -9.51
C GLU A 45 2.42 -21.47 -9.47
N PHE A 46 1.81 -20.47 -8.82
CA PHE A 46 2.38 -19.13 -8.62
C PHE A 46 3.73 -19.20 -7.91
N CYS A 47 3.81 -19.91 -6.78
CA CYS A 47 5.06 -20.10 -6.04
C CYS A 47 6.10 -20.89 -6.86
N GLY A 48 5.64 -21.88 -7.61
CA GLY A 48 6.48 -22.69 -8.50
C GLY A 48 7.15 -21.88 -9.59
N LEU A 49 6.44 -20.91 -10.19
CA LEU A 49 7.03 -19.99 -11.17
C LEU A 49 8.12 -19.11 -10.57
N ILE A 50 7.90 -18.54 -9.39
CA ILE A 50 8.89 -17.70 -8.71
C ILE A 50 10.15 -18.54 -8.43
N LYS A 51 9.98 -19.73 -7.88
CA LYS A 51 11.08 -20.66 -7.59
C LYS A 51 11.81 -21.13 -8.87
N LYS A 52 11.07 -21.41 -9.95
CA LYS A 52 11.63 -21.83 -11.25
C LYS A 52 12.65 -20.82 -11.78
N TYR A 53 12.41 -19.54 -11.58
CA TYR A 53 13.31 -18.47 -12.02
C TYR A 53 14.30 -18.03 -10.94
N ASP A 54 14.37 -18.76 -9.81
CA ASP A 54 15.25 -18.43 -8.69
C ASP A 54 15.11 -16.94 -8.30
N MET A 55 13.86 -16.52 -8.09
CA MET A 55 13.48 -15.17 -7.69
C MET A 55 12.95 -15.19 -6.26
N GLU A 56 13.08 -14.05 -5.59
CA GLU A 56 12.46 -13.79 -4.29
C GLU A 56 11.35 -12.72 -4.42
N VAL A 57 10.40 -12.74 -3.51
CA VAL A 57 9.39 -11.67 -3.39
C VAL A 57 9.76 -10.77 -2.23
N SER A 58 9.97 -9.49 -2.51
CA SER A 58 10.30 -8.48 -1.47
C SER A 58 9.07 -8.06 -0.68
N ALA A 59 7.97 -7.84 -1.38
CA ALA A 59 6.68 -7.45 -0.82
C ALA A 59 5.56 -7.71 -1.82
N PHE A 60 4.35 -7.86 -1.32
CA PHE A 60 3.15 -7.61 -2.12
C PHE A 60 2.77 -6.14 -2.02
N SER A 61 2.42 -5.52 -3.15
CA SER A 61 2.02 -4.12 -3.18
C SER A 61 0.54 -3.96 -3.54
N CYS A 62 -0.11 -3.13 -2.75
CA CYS A 62 -1.51 -2.75 -2.95
C CYS A 62 -1.65 -1.25 -2.73
N HIS A 63 -1.43 -0.47 -3.77
CA HIS A 63 -1.51 0.99 -3.71
C HIS A 63 -2.94 1.43 -3.99
N GLY A 64 -3.60 2.01 -2.98
CA GLY A 64 -4.98 2.46 -3.06
C GLY A 64 -5.29 3.58 -2.06
N ASN A 65 -6.55 4.02 -2.05
CA ASN A 65 -7.03 5.03 -1.09
C ASN A 65 -8.14 4.45 -0.19
N PRO A 66 -7.79 3.74 0.89
CA PRO A 66 -8.78 3.09 1.75
C PRO A 66 -9.61 4.08 2.58
N VAL A 67 -9.23 5.35 2.61
CA VAL A 67 -9.96 6.45 3.24
C VAL A 67 -10.60 7.41 2.22
N HIS A 68 -10.82 6.92 0.99
CA HIS A 68 -11.46 7.70 -0.06
C HIS A 68 -12.83 8.21 0.40
N PRO A 69 -13.22 9.49 0.09
CA PRO A 69 -14.54 10.03 0.47
C PRO A 69 -15.70 9.21 -0.09
N ASN A 70 -15.60 8.73 -1.32
CA ASN A 70 -16.55 7.75 -1.86
C ASN A 70 -16.39 6.42 -1.12
N LYS A 71 -17.41 6.03 -0.35
CA LYS A 71 -17.37 4.86 0.53
C LYS A 71 -17.26 3.53 -0.21
N GLU A 72 -17.80 3.42 -1.42
CA GLU A 72 -17.67 2.21 -2.24
C GLU A 72 -16.23 2.02 -2.69
N MET A 73 -15.58 3.10 -3.14
CA MET A 73 -14.17 3.08 -3.50
C MET A 73 -13.27 2.78 -2.29
N ALA A 74 -13.55 3.42 -1.15
CA ALA A 74 -12.80 3.16 0.09
C ALA A 74 -12.88 1.69 0.49
N ALA A 75 -14.09 1.12 0.48
CA ALA A 75 -14.31 -0.29 0.82
C ALA A 75 -13.61 -1.25 -0.17
N ALA A 76 -13.59 -0.93 -1.46
CA ALA A 76 -12.89 -1.73 -2.45
C ALA A 76 -11.37 -1.71 -2.23
N PHE A 77 -10.79 -0.55 -1.97
CA PHE A 77 -9.36 -0.43 -1.66
C PHE A 77 -8.99 -1.09 -0.32
N ASP A 78 -9.82 -0.93 0.72
CA ASP A 78 -9.60 -1.61 2.00
C ASP A 78 -9.63 -3.13 1.84
N LYS A 79 -10.60 -3.66 1.07
CA LYS A 79 -10.67 -5.09 0.74
C LYS A 79 -9.40 -5.58 0.05
N ASP A 80 -8.92 -4.87 -0.96
CA ASP A 80 -7.70 -5.22 -1.67
C ASP A 80 -6.48 -5.20 -0.74
N MET A 81 -6.37 -4.20 0.14
CA MET A 81 -5.27 -4.10 1.10
C MET A 81 -5.31 -5.22 2.15
N ARG A 82 -6.50 -5.59 2.64
CA ARG A 82 -6.65 -6.76 3.54
C ARG A 82 -6.30 -8.06 2.82
N ASN A 83 -6.70 -8.20 1.59
CA ASN A 83 -6.31 -9.35 0.76
C ASN A 83 -4.79 -9.42 0.53
N ALA A 84 -4.11 -8.28 0.39
CA ALA A 84 -2.64 -8.24 0.32
C ALA A 84 -1.98 -8.74 1.62
N VAL A 85 -2.55 -8.39 2.78
CA VAL A 85 -2.09 -8.91 4.08
C VAL A 85 -2.27 -10.43 4.15
N LEU A 86 -3.45 -10.95 3.79
CA LEU A 86 -3.72 -12.39 3.79
C LEU A 86 -2.83 -13.14 2.80
N MET A 87 -2.54 -12.53 1.64
CA MET A 87 -1.63 -13.10 0.67
C MET A 87 -0.19 -13.13 1.19
N ALA A 88 0.25 -12.08 1.90
CA ALA A 88 1.55 -12.04 2.55
C ALA A 88 1.67 -13.12 3.62
N GLU A 89 0.64 -13.30 4.48
CA GLU A 89 0.57 -14.39 5.46
C GLU A 89 0.71 -15.76 4.79
N LYS A 90 -0.12 -16.04 3.76
CA LYS A 90 -0.10 -17.32 3.04
C LYS A 90 1.26 -17.61 2.37
N TYR A 91 1.89 -16.58 1.80
CA TYR A 91 3.20 -16.72 1.16
C TYR A 91 4.38 -16.77 2.16
N GLY A 92 4.17 -16.32 3.40
CA GLY A 92 5.20 -16.26 4.44
C GLY A 92 5.99 -14.96 4.46
N LEU A 93 5.43 -13.87 3.94
CA LEU A 93 5.99 -12.52 4.04
C LEU A 93 5.45 -11.79 5.28
N HIS A 94 6.26 -10.86 5.79
CA HIS A 94 5.89 -10.02 6.94
C HIS A 94 5.74 -8.54 6.55
N GLN A 95 5.70 -8.24 5.27
CA GLN A 95 5.67 -6.88 4.72
C GLN A 95 4.70 -6.75 3.57
N ILE A 96 4.00 -5.60 3.53
CA ILE A 96 3.25 -5.10 2.37
C ILE A 96 3.66 -3.67 2.06
N ASN A 97 3.53 -3.28 0.78
CA ASN A 97 3.73 -1.90 0.34
C ASN A 97 2.39 -1.29 -0.09
N CYS A 98 2.11 -0.03 0.29
CA CYS A 98 0.84 0.62 -0.03
C CYS A 98 0.94 2.15 0.03
N PHE A 99 -0.15 2.85 -0.31
CA PHE A 99 -0.31 4.28 -0.04
C PHE A 99 -1.04 4.52 1.27
N SER A 100 -0.81 5.70 1.87
CA SER A 100 -1.48 6.07 3.12
C SER A 100 -2.97 6.35 2.99
N GLY A 101 -3.41 6.75 1.81
CA GLY A 101 -4.73 7.29 1.58
C GLY A 101 -4.81 8.82 1.72
N CYS A 102 -5.89 9.39 1.21
CA CYS A 102 -6.23 10.81 1.33
C CYS A 102 -7.75 10.96 1.45
N PRO A 103 -8.27 11.42 2.59
CA PRO A 103 -9.69 11.74 2.74
C PRO A 103 -10.09 13.00 1.96
N GLY A 104 -11.39 13.32 1.98
CA GLY A 104 -11.90 14.62 1.55
C GLY A 104 -11.73 15.69 2.63
N ASP A 105 -12.44 16.81 2.45
CA ASP A 105 -12.46 17.92 3.40
C ASP A 105 -13.49 17.74 4.54
N SER A 106 -14.41 16.80 4.38
CA SER A 106 -15.53 16.55 5.29
C SER A 106 -16.13 15.15 5.08
N GLU A 107 -17.06 14.76 5.94
CA GLU A 107 -17.80 13.49 5.82
C GLU A 107 -18.70 13.42 4.56
N THR A 108 -19.07 14.56 3.99
CA THR A 108 -19.92 14.66 2.79
C THR A 108 -19.14 14.83 1.49
N SER A 109 -17.81 14.86 1.56
CA SER A 109 -16.95 15.00 0.39
C SER A 109 -17.15 13.86 -0.60
N GLN A 110 -16.97 14.16 -1.88
CA GLN A 110 -17.02 13.17 -2.97
C GLN A 110 -15.62 12.80 -3.49
N TYR A 111 -14.66 13.70 -3.32
CA TYR A 111 -13.31 13.58 -3.87
C TYR A 111 -12.27 13.80 -2.78
N PRO A 112 -11.09 13.15 -2.90
CA PRO A 112 -9.95 13.45 -2.04
C PRO A 112 -9.55 14.92 -2.15
N ASN A 113 -9.10 15.49 -1.05
CA ASN A 113 -8.59 16.87 -1.01
C ASN A 113 -7.19 16.86 -0.39
N TRP A 114 -6.14 16.90 -1.21
CA TRP A 114 -4.77 16.86 -0.73
C TRP A 114 -4.31 18.22 -0.23
N VAL A 115 -4.25 18.38 1.10
CA VAL A 115 -3.82 19.61 1.77
C VAL A 115 -2.36 19.48 2.20
N THR A 116 -1.50 20.32 1.64
CA THR A 116 -0.06 20.38 1.96
C THR A 116 0.33 21.62 2.74
N CYS A 117 -0.47 22.70 2.63
CA CYS A 117 -0.26 23.97 3.34
C CYS A 117 -1.48 24.26 4.21
N PRO A 118 -1.34 24.38 5.56
CA PRO A 118 -2.46 24.63 6.46
C PRO A 118 -2.87 26.12 6.53
N TRP A 119 -2.78 26.84 5.42
CA TRP A 119 -3.14 28.24 5.30
C TRP A 119 -3.95 28.47 4.01
N PRO A 120 -5.05 29.25 4.03
CA PRO A 120 -5.66 29.90 5.21
C PRO A 120 -6.26 28.90 6.23
N ASP A 121 -6.78 29.39 7.35
CA ASP A 121 -7.23 28.61 8.53
C ASP A 121 -8.19 27.46 8.19
N ASP A 122 -8.99 27.58 7.14
CA ASP A 122 -9.90 26.51 6.71
C ASP A 122 -9.14 25.26 6.27
N PHE A 123 -7.98 25.39 5.63
CA PHE A 123 -7.13 24.24 5.29
C PHE A 123 -6.54 23.57 6.53
N GLY A 124 -6.30 24.35 7.61
CA GLY A 124 -5.91 23.78 8.89
C GLY A 124 -6.99 22.84 9.45
N LYS A 125 -8.27 23.26 9.41
CA LYS A 125 -9.42 22.44 9.87
C LYS A 125 -9.59 21.17 9.01
N ILE A 126 -9.45 21.31 7.69
CA ILE A 126 -9.48 20.17 6.77
C ILE A 126 -8.39 19.18 7.12
N LEU A 127 -7.17 19.66 7.33
CA LEU A 127 -6.02 18.82 7.67
C LEU A 127 -6.22 18.08 9.00
N GLU A 128 -6.77 18.74 10.03
CA GLU A 128 -7.11 18.10 11.31
C GLU A 128 -8.12 16.96 11.11
N TYR A 129 -9.18 17.20 10.34
CA TYR A 129 -10.17 16.17 10.01
C TYR A 129 -9.53 14.99 9.28
N GLN A 130 -8.73 15.25 8.27
CA GLN A 130 -8.07 14.23 7.46
C GLN A 130 -7.15 13.35 8.29
N TRP A 131 -6.34 13.97 9.16
CA TRP A 131 -5.42 13.22 10.04
C TRP A 131 -6.18 12.37 11.07
N LYS A 132 -7.32 12.85 11.56
CA LYS A 132 -8.17 12.03 12.43
C LYS A 132 -8.66 10.78 11.71
N VAL A 133 -9.25 10.93 10.52
CA VAL A 133 -9.75 9.81 9.70
C VAL A 133 -8.61 8.83 9.38
N LEU A 134 -7.46 9.35 8.99
CA LEU A 134 -6.30 8.56 8.63
C LEU A 134 -5.77 7.74 9.81
N ILE A 135 -5.57 8.37 10.97
CA ILE A 135 -5.05 7.71 12.17
C ILE A 135 -6.02 6.64 12.66
N ASP A 136 -7.32 6.91 12.69
CA ASP A 136 -8.34 5.95 13.10
C ASP A 136 -8.32 4.72 12.20
N TYR A 137 -8.27 4.90 10.88
CA TYR A 137 -8.14 3.80 9.91
C TYR A 137 -6.87 2.97 10.14
N TRP A 138 -5.70 3.63 10.20
CA TRP A 138 -4.43 2.94 10.28
C TRP A 138 -4.22 2.19 11.60
N LYS A 139 -4.80 2.64 12.71
CA LYS A 139 -4.79 1.89 13.98
C LYS A 139 -5.51 0.55 13.85
N GLU A 140 -6.67 0.55 13.20
CA GLU A 140 -7.44 -0.68 12.96
C GLU A 140 -6.71 -1.60 11.97
N PHE A 141 -6.24 -1.04 10.85
CA PHE A 141 -5.56 -1.81 9.82
C PHE A 141 -4.25 -2.45 10.31
N VAL A 142 -3.44 -1.72 11.09
CA VAL A 142 -2.22 -2.27 11.70
C VAL A 142 -2.54 -3.41 12.67
N ALA A 143 -3.59 -3.27 13.47
CA ALA A 143 -4.01 -4.36 14.37
C ALA A 143 -4.41 -5.62 13.58
N PHE A 144 -5.15 -5.46 12.48
CA PHE A 144 -5.49 -6.56 11.58
C PHE A 144 -4.22 -7.17 10.95
N ALA A 145 -3.34 -6.37 10.37
CA ALA A 145 -2.11 -6.85 9.73
C ALA A 145 -1.22 -7.65 10.70
N LYS A 146 -1.07 -7.19 11.93
CA LYS A 146 -0.32 -7.90 12.99
C LYS A 146 -0.95 -9.25 13.35
N ALA A 147 -2.26 -9.32 13.42
CA ALA A 147 -2.96 -10.58 13.70
C ALA A 147 -2.67 -11.65 12.62
N HIS A 148 -2.31 -11.23 11.41
CA HIS A 148 -1.93 -12.07 10.27
C HIS A 148 -0.40 -12.13 10.03
N GLY A 149 0.41 -11.79 11.03
CA GLY A 149 1.87 -11.91 10.95
C GLY A 149 2.58 -10.83 10.09
N VAL A 150 1.83 -9.86 9.54
CA VAL A 150 2.39 -8.71 8.80
C VAL A 150 2.67 -7.58 9.78
N ASN A 151 3.93 -7.34 10.06
CA ASN A 151 4.39 -6.35 11.05
C ASN A 151 5.19 -5.20 10.44
N LYS A 152 5.26 -5.13 9.10
CA LYS A 152 5.89 -4.06 8.34
C LYS A 152 4.93 -3.59 7.26
N ILE A 153 4.50 -2.36 7.35
CA ILE A 153 3.65 -1.69 6.38
C ILE A 153 4.45 -0.52 5.83
N ALA A 154 4.95 -0.68 4.61
CA ALA A 154 5.79 0.32 3.97
C ALA A 154 4.91 1.25 3.11
N LEU A 155 4.78 2.49 3.55
CA LEU A 155 4.03 3.52 2.83
C LEU A 155 4.91 4.21 1.81
N GLU A 156 4.49 4.25 0.57
CA GLU A 156 5.14 5.05 -0.45
C GLU A 156 4.79 6.53 -0.25
N LEU A 157 5.82 7.37 -0.23
CA LEU A 157 5.71 8.81 0.02
C LEU A 157 5.26 9.54 -1.24
N HIS A 158 4.01 9.29 -1.65
CA HIS A 158 3.49 9.72 -2.95
C HIS A 158 2.65 11.00 -2.85
N PRO A 159 2.81 11.97 -3.78
CA PRO A 159 1.93 13.13 -3.90
C PRO A 159 0.47 12.73 -4.07
N GLY A 160 -0.44 13.54 -3.53
CA GLY A 160 -1.87 13.24 -3.54
C GLY A 160 -2.34 12.37 -2.37
N PHE A 161 -1.43 11.94 -1.49
CA PHE A 161 -1.73 11.19 -0.28
C PHE A 161 -1.28 11.94 0.97
N CYS A 162 -1.89 11.65 2.13
CA CYS A 162 -1.58 12.38 3.37
C CYS A 162 -0.14 12.16 3.87
N VAL A 163 0.42 10.95 3.63
CA VAL A 163 1.82 10.66 3.90
C VAL A 163 2.60 10.77 2.59
N TYR A 164 3.30 11.88 2.42
CA TYR A 164 3.98 12.21 1.17
C TYR A 164 5.44 12.67 1.36
N ASN A 165 5.89 12.79 2.61
CA ASN A 165 7.26 13.11 2.96
C ASN A 165 7.64 12.52 4.33
N THR A 166 8.89 12.67 4.72
CA THR A 166 9.41 12.12 5.97
C THR A 166 8.66 12.64 7.19
N GLN A 167 8.31 13.93 7.21
CA GLN A 167 7.61 14.53 8.35
C GLN A 167 6.22 13.92 8.54
N THR A 168 5.45 13.77 7.47
CA THR A 168 4.11 13.17 7.51
C THR A 168 4.16 11.68 7.81
N LEU A 169 5.19 10.97 7.33
CA LEU A 169 5.43 9.58 7.71
C LEU A 169 5.67 9.43 9.22
N MET A 170 6.57 10.23 9.77
CA MET A 170 6.87 10.19 11.21
C MET A 170 5.64 10.53 12.05
N LYS A 171 4.84 11.51 11.63
CA LYS A 171 3.58 11.86 12.29
C LYS A 171 2.61 10.68 12.36
N LEU A 172 2.44 9.94 11.25
CA LEU A 172 1.56 8.76 11.25
C LEU A 172 2.16 7.63 12.11
N ARG A 173 3.46 7.36 11.97
CA ARG A 173 4.16 6.34 12.74
C ARG A 173 4.07 6.57 14.24
N GLU A 174 4.25 7.80 14.72
CA GLU A 174 4.12 8.17 16.13
C GLU A 174 2.69 7.97 16.66
N ALA A 175 1.68 8.24 15.82
CA ALA A 175 0.27 8.12 16.20
C ALA A 175 -0.26 6.67 16.16
N VAL A 176 0.31 5.81 15.31
CA VAL A 176 -0.22 4.46 15.02
C VAL A 176 0.67 3.37 15.59
N GLY A 177 1.97 3.41 15.30
CA GLY A 177 2.90 2.38 15.77
C GLY A 177 4.14 2.17 14.89
N PRO A 178 5.11 1.39 15.38
CA PRO A 178 6.37 1.15 14.72
C PRO A 178 6.26 0.26 13.47
N GLU A 179 5.11 -0.34 13.20
CA GLU A 179 4.83 -1.14 12.02
C GLU A 179 4.80 -0.29 10.73
N ILE A 180 4.45 1.01 10.88
CA ILE A 180 4.46 1.97 9.77
C ILE A 180 5.91 2.33 9.40
N GLY A 181 6.27 2.12 8.15
CA GLY A 181 7.58 2.44 7.57
C GLY A 181 7.45 3.06 6.18
N ALA A 182 8.58 3.27 5.51
CA ALA A 182 8.61 3.84 4.17
C ALA A 182 8.90 2.77 3.11
N ASN A 183 8.11 2.77 2.03
CA ASN A 183 8.57 2.36 0.71
C ASN A 183 9.20 3.60 0.08
N PHE A 184 10.54 3.65 0.06
CA PHE A 184 11.26 4.87 -0.29
C PHE A 184 11.48 4.96 -1.78
N ASP A 185 10.64 5.77 -2.46
CA ASP A 185 10.85 6.20 -3.84
C ASP A 185 11.36 7.65 -3.86
N PRO A 186 12.66 7.86 -4.09
CA PRO A 186 13.24 9.20 -4.10
C PRO A 186 12.73 10.06 -5.26
N SER A 187 12.20 9.48 -6.33
CA SER A 187 11.69 10.24 -7.49
C SER A 187 10.54 11.17 -7.09
N HIS A 188 9.69 10.75 -6.16
CA HIS A 188 8.59 11.57 -5.65
C HIS A 188 9.06 12.77 -4.82
N LEU A 189 10.23 12.70 -4.21
CA LEU A 189 10.83 13.80 -3.46
C LEU A 189 11.57 14.75 -4.39
N ILE A 190 12.34 14.23 -5.34
CA ILE A 190 13.18 15.01 -6.28
C ILE A 190 12.34 15.96 -7.11
N TRP A 191 11.28 15.52 -7.75
CA TRP A 191 10.49 16.41 -8.61
C TRP A 191 9.67 17.46 -7.85
N ARG A 192 9.47 17.30 -6.54
CA ARG A 192 8.90 18.32 -5.64
C ARG A 192 9.96 19.23 -5.03
N SER A 193 11.24 19.04 -5.35
CA SER A 193 12.37 19.77 -4.78
C SER A 193 12.46 19.62 -3.25
N GLU A 194 12.06 18.47 -2.70
CA GLU A 194 12.29 18.12 -1.31
C GLU A 194 13.61 17.34 -1.22
N GLU A 195 14.63 17.96 -0.68
CA GLU A 195 15.96 17.38 -0.45
C GLU A 195 16.12 16.86 0.99
#